data_d085eabdacf86fec9dfffe3df5571ee6
#
_entry.id   d085eabdacf86fec9dfffe3df5571ee6
#
_cell.length_a   1.000
_cell.length_b   1.000
_cell.length_c   1.000
_cell.angle_alpha   90.00
_cell.angle_beta   90.00
_cell.angle_gamma   90.00
#
_symmetry.space_group_name_H-M   'P 1'
#
loop_
_entity.id
_entity.type
_entity.pdbx_description
1 polymer ?
#
loop_
_entity_poly.entity_id
_entity_poly.type
_entity_poly.pdbx_seq_one_letter_code
_entity_poly.pdbx_strand_id
1 'polypeptide(L)'
;MEIFKVGELYHIGVAVQDAEKTAKLYEKTLGLTIAHDETVMDQGVRAIMLLPQNSNSTAIELLEPVVNESSISKFLEKRGEGMHHVCYLVKDIKYGIESLIKNNIEMIDLVPREGLNNTLVAFAHPKSLNGVLIELAQKI
;
A
#
# COMPACT_ATOMS: atom_id res chain seq x y z
N MET A 1 10.92 21.25 -18.62
CA MET A 1 10.72 19.86 -18.24
C MET A 1 10.39 19.75 -16.76
N GLU A 2 9.27 19.16 -16.43
CA GLU A 2 8.90 18.96 -15.04
C GLU A 2 9.62 17.76 -14.45
N ILE A 3 10.13 17.94 -13.25
CA ILE A 3 10.68 16.84 -12.47
C ILE A 3 9.51 16.09 -11.85
N PHE A 4 9.51 14.77 -11.96
CA PHE A 4 8.48 13.96 -11.31
C PHE A 4 8.55 14.14 -9.79
N LYS A 5 7.40 14.33 -9.18
CA LYS A 5 7.25 14.42 -7.73
C LYS A 5 6.06 13.62 -7.29
N VAL A 6 6.20 12.92 -6.19
CA VAL A 6 5.05 12.29 -5.57
C VAL A 6 4.22 13.36 -4.87
N GLY A 7 2.95 13.05 -4.66
CA GLY A 7 2.05 13.87 -3.85
C GLY A 7 2.07 13.43 -2.40
N GLU A 8 0.89 13.40 -1.80
CA GLU A 8 0.73 13.06 -0.40
C GLU A 8 0.98 11.57 -0.14
N LEU A 9 1.43 11.28 1.07
CA LEU A 9 1.46 9.91 1.57
C LEU A 9 0.00 9.44 1.71
N TYR A 10 -0.40 8.48 0.91
CA TYR A 10 -1.78 8.00 0.84
C TYR A 10 -2.09 7.04 1.98
N HIS A 11 -1.26 6.02 2.13
CA HIS A 11 -1.40 5.08 3.24
C HIS A 11 -0.08 4.44 3.61
N ILE A 12 -0.07 3.85 4.81
CA ILE A 12 0.98 2.96 5.28
C ILE A 12 0.35 1.57 5.34
N GLY A 13 0.91 0.61 4.60
CA GLY A 13 0.46 -0.77 4.59
C GLY A 13 1.04 -1.54 5.76
N VAL A 14 0.21 -2.25 6.49
CA VAL A 14 0.61 -3.04 7.66
C VAL A 14 0.12 -4.46 7.48
N ALA A 15 1.05 -5.41 7.49
CA ALA A 15 0.72 -6.83 7.35
C ALA A 15 0.28 -7.38 8.70
N VAL A 16 -0.89 -8.02 8.74
CA VAL A 16 -1.47 -8.56 9.97
C VAL A 16 -2.07 -9.94 9.71
N GLN A 17 -2.17 -10.75 10.75
CA GLN A 17 -2.77 -12.08 10.67
C GLN A 17 -4.30 -11.99 10.58
N ASP A 18 -4.91 -10.99 11.24
CA ASP A 18 -6.35 -10.86 11.33
C ASP A 18 -6.70 -9.37 11.25
N ALA A 19 -7.10 -8.93 10.06
CA ALA A 19 -7.36 -7.52 9.79
C ALA A 19 -8.57 -6.99 10.58
N GLU A 20 -9.62 -7.80 10.71
CA GLU A 20 -10.81 -7.37 11.44
C GLU A 20 -10.52 -7.18 12.91
N LYS A 21 -9.83 -8.12 13.51
CA LYS A 21 -9.45 -8.02 14.93
C LYS A 21 -8.53 -6.83 15.17
N THR A 22 -7.56 -6.62 14.27
CA THR A 22 -6.64 -5.49 14.37
C THR A 22 -7.39 -4.17 14.19
N ALA A 23 -8.32 -4.10 13.24
CA ALA A 23 -9.13 -2.90 13.02
C ALA A 23 -9.91 -2.53 14.27
N LYS A 24 -10.53 -3.51 14.92
CA LYS A 24 -11.26 -3.28 16.18
C LYS A 24 -10.36 -2.77 17.29
N LEU A 25 -9.15 -3.31 17.36
CA LEU A 25 -8.16 -2.85 18.35
C LEU A 25 -7.79 -1.39 18.10
N TYR A 26 -7.53 -1.02 16.85
CA TYR A 26 -7.15 0.35 16.50
C TYR A 26 -8.31 1.33 16.64
N GLU A 27 -9.54 0.89 16.39
CA GLU A 27 -10.73 1.71 16.68
C GLU A 27 -10.83 2.01 18.16
N LYS A 28 -10.68 0.98 18.99
CA LYS A 28 -10.84 1.09 20.44
C LYS A 28 -9.71 1.89 21.09
N THR A 29 -8.46 1.69 20.65
CA THR A 29 -7.29 2.24 21.33
C THR A 29 -6.82 3.56 20.74
N LEU A 30 -6.97 3.74 19.41
CA LEU A 30 -6.46 4.91 18.71
C LEU A 30 -7.58 5.81 18.18
N GLY A 31 -8.82 5.37 18.27
CA GLY A 31 -9.96 6.16 17.78
C GLY A 31 -10.03 6.25 16.26
N LEU A 32 -9.37 5.34 15.56
CA LEU A 32 -9.44 5.31 14.09
C LEU A 32 -10.80 4.75 13.65
N THR A 33 -11.23 5.10 12.45
CA THR A 33 -12.49 4.60 11.88
C THR A 33 -12.22 3.88 10.57
N ILE A 34 -13.02 2.83 10.31
CA ILE A 34 -12.90 2.07 9.06
C ILE A 34 -13.47 2.91 7.93
N ALA A 35 -12.63 3.20 6.93
CA ALA A 35 -13.04 3.95 5.75
C ALA A 35 -13.35 3.02 4.56
N HIS A 36 -12.72 1.86 4.51
CA HIS A 36 -12.88 0.92 3.40
C HIS A 36 -12.47 -0.47 3.84
N ASP A 37 -13.17 -1.49 3.34
CA ASP A 37 -12.87 -2.90 3.62
C ASP A 37 -13.14 -3.68 2.34
N GLU A 38 -12.11 -4.25 1.76
CA GLU A 38 -12.19 -4.91 0.46
C GLU A 38 -11.36 -6.17 0.46
N THR A 39 -11.90 -7.26 -0.10
CA THR A 39 -11.15 -8.50 -0.34
C THR A 39 -10.93 -8.65 -1.83
N VAL A 40 -9.67 -8.81 -2.24
CA VAL A 40 -9.31 -9.00 -3.64
C VAL A 40 -8.65 -10.36 -3.78
N MET A 41 -9.40 -11.33 -4.28
CA MET A 41 -8.94 -12.71 -4.40
C MET A 41 -7.76 -12.85 -5.36
N ASP A 42 -7.74 -12.06 -6.44
CA ASP A 42 -6.62 -12.07 -7.41
C ASP A 42 -5.29 -11.72 -6.75
N GLN A 43 -5.33 -10.88 -5.73
CA GLN A 43 -4.14 -10.49 -4.97
C GLN A 43 -3.99 -11.30 -3.69
N GLY A 44 -4.99 -12.11 -3.36
CA GLY A 44 -4.97 -12.95 -2.17
C GLY A 44 -4.97 -12.17 -0.87
N VAL A 45 -5.62 -11.01 -0.84
CA VAL A 45 -5.55 -10.12 0.31
C VAL A 45 -6.92 -9.50 0.66
N ARG A 46 -7.17 -9.36 1.97
CA ARG A 46 -8.22 -8.48 2.48
C ARG A 46 -7.54 -7.24 3.02
N ALA A 47 -8.01 -6.08 2.60
CA ALA A 47 -7.46 -4.80 3.02
C ALA A 47 -8.52 -3.98 3.74
N ILE A 48 -8.20 -3.50 4.94
CA ILE A 48 -9.07 -2.62 5.71
C ILE A 48 -8.33 -1.29 5.90
N MET A 49 -8.92 -0.21 5.39
CA MET A 49 -8.39 1.13 5.53
C MET A 49 -8.97 1.83 6.73
N LEU A 50 -8.10 2.39 7.56
CA LEU A 50 -8.47 3.14 8.75
C LEU A 50 -7.99 4.58 8.64
N LEU A 51 -8.84 5.51 9.06
CA LEU A 51 -8.55 6.94 9.06
C LEU A 51 -8.90 7.55 10.41
N PRO A 52 -8.24 8.66 10.78
CA PRO A 52 -8.74 9.44 11.90
C PRO A 52 -10.17 9.89 11.64
N GLN A 53 -10.96 10.01 12.68
CA GLN A 53 -12.35 10.44 12.56
C GLN A 53 -12.44 11.81 11.88
N ASN A 54 -13.34 11.93 10.91
CA ASN A 54 -13.57 13.18 10.17
C ASN A 54 -12.35 13.73 9.45
N SER A 55 -11.48 12.85 8.99
CA SER A 55 -10.25 13.23 8.30
C SER A 55 -10.04 12.38 7.04
N ASN A 56 -9.43 12.99 6.03
CA ASN A 56 -8.97 12.31 4.82
C ASN A 56 -7.45 12.30 4.73
N SER A 57 -6.79 12.34 5.88
CA SER A 57 -5.34 12.28 5.93
C SER A 57 -4.83 10.87 5.58
N THR A 58 -3.53 10.64 5.77
CA THR A 58 -2.90 9.35 5.50
C THR A 58 -3.61 8.22 6.26
N ALA A 59 -3.96 7.15 5.55
CA ALA A 59 -4.63 6.00 6.13
C ALA A 59 -3.62 4.95 6.59
N ILE A 60 -4.06 4.11 7.52
CA ILE A 60 -3.41 2.83 7.80
C ILE A 60 -4.20 1.78 7.01
N GLU A 61 -3.51 1.00 6.21
CA GLU A 61 -4.12 -0.08 5.44
C GLU A 61 -3.67 -1.41 6.01
N LEU A 62 -4.59 -2.11 6.68
CA LEU A 62 -4.30 -3.43 7.24
C LEU A 62 -4.45 -4.47 6.13
N LEU A 63 -3.44 -5.32 5.97
CA LEU A 63 -3.38 -6.31 4.90
C LEU A 63 -3.33 -7.70 5.51
N GLU A 64 -4.38 -8.48 5.26
CA GLU A 64 -4.48 -9.86 5.74
C GLU A 64 -4.42 -10.81 4.55
N PRO A 65 -3.56 -11.84 4.57
CA PRO A 65 -3.55 -12.83 3.48
C PRO A 65 -4.79 -13.71 3.56
N VAL A 66 -5.47 -13.88 2.43
CA VAL A 66 -6.64 -14.77 2.35
C VAL A 66 -6.36 -16.03 1.51
N VAL A 67 -5.16 -16.11 0.94
CA VAL A 67 -4.66 -17.31 0.27
C VAL A 67 -3.23 -17.57 0.72
N ASN A 68 -2.81 -18.84 0.67
CA ASN A 68 -1.42 -19.20 0.92
C ASN A 68 -0.56 -18.69 -0.23
N GLU A 69 0.70 -18.39 0.04
CA GLU A 69 1.67 -17.95 -0.96
C GLU A 69 1.45 -16.55 -1.56
N SER A 70 0.57 -15.74 -0.99
CA SER A 70 0.49 -14.34 -1.35
C SER A 70 1.76 -13.61 -0.86
N SER A 71 2.04 -12.43 -1.41
CA SER A 71 3.18 -11.63 -0.97
C SER A 71 3.09 -11.27 0.52
N ILE A 72 1.87 -11.01 1.00
CA ILE A 72 1.63 -10.70 2.43
C ILE A 72 1.86 -11.94 3.29
N SER A 73 1.42 -13.12 2.83
CA SER A 73 1.66 -14.36 3.55
C SER A 73 3.16 -14.62 3.72
N LYS A 74 3.92 -14.43 2.65
CA LYS A 74 5.38 -14.61 2.67
C LYS A 74 6.06 -13.60 3.60
N PHE A 75 5.58 -12.37 3.60
CA PHE A 75 6.09 -11.33 4.48
C PHE A 75 5.88 -11.70 5.94
N LEU A 76 4.65 -12.14 6.29
CA LEU A 76 4.32 -12.55 7.65
C LEU A 76 5.19 -13.72 8.12
N GLU A 77 5.44 -14.69 7.25
CA GLU A 77 6.32 -15.81 7.57
C GLU A 77 7.75 -15.37 7.90
N LYS A 78 8.27 -14.44 7.11
CA LYS A 78 9.67 -14.01 7.26
C LYS A 78 9.87 -12.98 8.35
N ARG A 79 8.93 -12.05 8.50
CA ARG A 79 9.12 -10.87 9.36
C ARG A 79 8.09 -10.73 10.48
N GLY A 80 6.99 -11.48 10.41
CA GLY A 80 5.89 -11.30 11.35
C GLY A 80 5.05 -10.08 11.00
N GLU A 81 4.17 -9.70 11.91
CA GLU A 81 3.30 -8.54 11.72
C GLU A 81 4.09 -7.23 11.78
N GLY A 82 3.70 -6.26 10.98
CA GLY A 82 4.33 -4.94 11.00
C GLY A 82 4.18 -4.20 9.70
N MET A 83 4.86 -3.05 9.60
CA MET A 83 4.80 -2.21 8.40
C MET A 83 5.35 -2.96 7.19
N HIS A 84 4.60 -2.90 6.09
CA HIS A 84 4.93 -3.59 4.85
C HIS A 84 5.36 -2.63 3.75
N HIS A 85 4.67 -1.51 3.60
CA HIS A 85 5.00 -0.54 2.55
C HIS A 85 4.43 0.83 2.87
N VAL A 86 4.91 1.83 2.15
CA VAL A 86 4.33 3.16 2.14
C VAL A 86 3.83 3.47 0.73
N CYS A 87 2.71 4.17 0.63
CA CYS A 87 2.09 4.48 -0.65
C CYS A 87 1.96 5.98 -0.81
N TYR A 88 2.45 6.49 -1.95
CA TYR A 88 2.31 7.90 -2.32
C TYR A 88 1.33 8.06 -3.46
N LEU A 89 0.49 9.08 -3.37
CA LEU A 89 -0.37 9.48 -4.50
C LEU A 89 0.48 10.16 -5.56
N VAL A 90 0.17 9.87 -6.82
CA VAL A 90 0.81 10.51 -7.97
C VAL A 90 -0.26 10.94 -8.96
N LYS A 91 0.04 11.95 -9.76
CA LYS A 91 -0.87 12.44 -10.80
C LYS A 91 -0.81 11.60 -12.05
N ASP A 92 0.38 11.14 -12.42
CA ASP A 92 0.62 10.36 -13.63
C ASP A 92 1.57 9.21 -13.31
N ILE A 93 0.99 8.04 -13.09
CA ILE A 93 1.78 6.88 -12.63
C ILE A 93 2.74 6.36 -13.71
N LYS A 94 2.35 6.46 -14.99
CA LYS A 94 3.24 6.03 -16.07
C LYS A 94 4.49 6.90 -16.11
N TYR A 95 4.32 8.20 -15.99
CA TYR A 95 5.45 9.13 -15.92
C TYR A 95 6.30 8.85 -14.68
N GLY A 96 5.65 8.53 -13.55
CA GLY A 96 6.35 8.17 -12.32
C GLY A 96 7.23 6.94 -12.48
N ILE A 97 6.70 5.89 -13.09
CA ILE A 97 7.47 4.67 -13.36
C ILE A 97 8.67 4.99 -14.24
N GLU A 98 8.45 5.70 -15.34
CA GLU A 98 9.53 6.08 -16.26
C GLU A 98 10.61 6.90 -15.56
N SER A 99 10.20 7.83 -14.73
CA SER A 99 11.12 8.70 -13.99
C SER A 99 11.97 7.91 -13.00
N LEU A 100 11.35 6.99 -12.27
CA LEU A 100 12.08 6.14 -11.32
C LEU A 100 13.10 5.25 -12.04
N ILE A 101 12.69 4.65 -13.14
CA ILE A 101 13.60 3.83 -13.94
C ILE A 101 14.79 4.65 -14.45
N LYS A 102 14.52 5.87 -14.90
CA LYS A 102 15.57 6.79 -15.39
C LYS A 102 16.58 7.13 -14.28
N ASN A 103 16.15 7.10 -13.05
CA ASN A 103 17.00 7.37 -11.89
C ASN A 103 17.54 6.09 -11.24
N ASN A 104 17.57 5.01 -11.99
CA ASN A 104 18.13 3.71 -11.58
C ASN A 104 17.41 3.04 -10.42
N ILE A 105 16.11 3.33 -10.26
CA ILE A 105 15.29 2.64 -9.28
C ILE A 105 14.71 1.40 -9.97
N GLU A 106 14.88 0.25 -9.36
CA GLU A 106 14.32 -1.00 -9.86
C GLU A 106 12.83 -1.05 -9.55
N MET A 107 12.00 -1.26 -10.58
CA MET A 107 10.56 -1.38 -10.40
C MET A 107 10.16 -2.86 -10.33
N ILE A 108 9.27 -3.18 -9.41
CA ILE A 108 8.61 -4.49 -9.40
C ILE A 108 7.56 -4.51 -10.51
N ASP A 109 6.78 -3.44 -10.64
CA ASP A 109 5.78 -3.29 -11.68
C ASP A 109 6.28 -2.30 -12.74
N LEU A 110 6.51 -2.79 -13.95
CA LEU A 110 6.92 -1.94 -15.08
C LEU A 110 5.72 -1.25 -15.73
N VAL A 111 4.53 -1.81 -15.52
CA VAL A 111 3.27 -1.30 -16.04
C VAL A 111 2.32 -1.18 -14.87
N PRO A 112 1.57 -0.08 -14.75
CA PRO A 112 0.62 0.04 -13.64
C PRO A 112 -0.48 -1.01 -13.76
N ARG A 113 -0.95 -1.48 -12.62
CA ARG A 113 -2.04 -2.45 -12.52
C ARG A 113 -3.14 -1.91 -11.62
N GLU A 114 -4.31 -2.49 -11.74
CA GLU A 114 -5.41 -2.10 -10.88
C GLU A 114 -5.12 -2.48 -9.42
N GLY A 115 -5.29 -1.51 -8.55
CA GLY A 115 -5.15 -1.69 -7.12
C GLY A 115 -6.48 -1.62 -6.41
N LEU A 116 -6.41 -1.46 -5.10
CA LEU A 116 -7.60 -1.36 -4.25
C LEU A 116 -8.17 0.05 -4.31
N ASN A 117 -9.46 0.16 -4.04
CA ASN A 117 -10.13 1.45 -3.88
C ASN A 117 -9.98 2.37 -5.12
N ASN A 118 -10.22 1.81 -6.31
CA ASN A 118 -10.20 2.54 -7.58
C ASN A 118 -8.88 3.28 -7.82
N THR A 119 -7.79 2.54 -7.77
CA THR A 119 -6.47 3.10 -8.05
C THR A 119 -5.76 2.29 -9.12
N LEU A 120 -4.80 2.95 -9.79
CA LEU A 120 -3.74 2.27 -10.54
C LEU A 120 -2.51 2.32 -9.66
N VAL A 121 -1.82 1.19 -9.52
CA VAL A 121 -0.68 1.10 -8.62
C VAL A 121 0.54 0.50 -9.30
N ALA A 122 1.71 0.80 -8.73
CA ALA A 122 2.97 0.18 -9.11
C ALA A 122 3.92 0.22 -7.94
N PHE A 123 4.64 -0.87 -7.72
CA PHE A 123 5.60 -0.98 -6.63
C PHE A 123 7.04 -0.81 -7.13
N ALA A 124 7.81 -0.04 -6.38
CA ALA A 124 9.25 0.08 -6.58
C ALA A 124 9.97 -0.82 -5.59
N HIS A 125 11.01 -1.51 -6.07
CA HIS A 125 11.73 -2.49 -5.28
C HIS A 125 12.49 -1.83 -4.12
N PRO A 126 12.41 -2.37 -2.90
CA PRO A 126 13.09 -1.77 -1.75
C PRO A 126 14.62 -1.75 -1.88
N LYS A 127 15.20 -2.61 -2.71
CA LYS A 127 16.64 -2.69 -2.91
C LYS A 127 17.26 -1.35 -3.30
N SER A 128 16.60 -0.59 -4.16
CA SER A 128 17.12 0.70 -4.62
C SER A 128 16.59 1.88 -3.82
N LEU A 129 15.78 1.62 -2.80
CA LEU A 129 15.15 2.65 -1.95
C LEU A 129 15.43 2.42 -0.46
N ASN A 130 16.64 1.98 -0.17
CA ASN A 130 17.13 1.84 1.20
C ASN A 130 16.29 0.90 2.08
N GLY A 131 15.74 -0.15 1.46
CA GLY A 131 14.98 -1.16 2.19
C GLY A 131 13.51 -0.85 2.35
N VAL A 132 13.00 0.22 1.73
CA VAL A 132 11.59 0.60 1.85
C VAL A 132 10.84 0.23 0.58
N LEU A 133 9.82 -0.61 0.71
CA LEU A 133 8.91 -0.92 -0.38
C LEU A 133 7.97 0.27 -0.57
N ILE A 134 8.05 0.91 -1.73
CA ILE A 134 7.26 2.10 -2.04
C ILE A 134 6.26 1.79 -3.13
N GLU A 135 5.01 2.15 -2.87
CA GLU A 135 3.92 2.03 -3.83
C GLU A 135 3.56 3.42 -4.36
N LEU A 136 3.37 3.52 -5.67
CA LEU A 136 2.77 4.68 -6.30
C LEU A 136 1.31 4.35 -6.57
N ALA A 137 0.40 5.29 -6.32
CA ALA A 137 -1.01 5.11 -6.58
C ALA A 137 -1.59 6.33 -7.27
N GLN A 138 -2.30 6.10 -8.38
CA GLN A 138 -3.03 7.13 -9.10
C GLN A 138 -4.51 6.84 -8.95
N LYS A 139 -5.27 7.79 -8.45
CA LYS A 139 -6.73 7.64 -8.35
C LYS A 139 -7.35 7.68 -9.74
N ILE A 140 -8.26 6.75 -9.98
CA ILE A 140 -8.97 6.68 -11.25
C ILE A 140 -10.22 7.56 -11.20
#